data_a3a88e72b4ded424e6d70ac1ef48bae8
#
_entry.id   a3a88e72b4ded424e6d70ac1ef48bae8
#
_cell.length_a   1.000
_cell.length_b   1.000
_cell.length_c   1.000
_cell.angle_alpha   90.00
_cell.angle_beta   90.00
_cell.angle_gamma   90.00
#
_symmetry.space_group_name_H-M   'P 1'
#
loop_
_entity.id
_entity.type
_entity.pdbx_description
1 polymer ?
#
loop_
_entity_poly.entity_id
_entity_poly.type
_entity_poly.pdbx_seq_one_letter_code
_entity_poly.pdbx_strand_id
1 'polypeptide(L)'
;MTWFEALHGIEDLEDAIFDRELVDAFERRAERAVARPIRFSTPTFKEYSSNELSGCNKNSFPAFSITAAACGLNCDHCQKKILEPMIPATRPEILDQKVRHLIESEGLNGFLLSGGSNKKNEINYSRYLPVVEGLKEDFPDLKIAIHSALLDEARA
;
A
#
# COMPACT_ATOMS: atom_id res chain seq x y z
N MET A 1 8.16 -3.71 -32.62
CA MET A 1 9.22 -3.44 -31.60
C MET A 1 8.75 -4.07 -30.32
N THR A 2 9.41 -5.13 -29.88
CA THR A 2 9.11 -5.77 -28.59
C THR A 2 9.59 -4.83 -27.47
N TRP A 3 9.02 -4.95 -26.27
CA TRP A 3 9.48 -4.16 -25.11
C TRP A 3 10.96 -4.43 -24.81
N PHE A 4 11.44 -5.62 -25.15
CA PHE A 4 12.85 -6.02 -25.00
C PHE A 4 13.77 -5.26 -25.96
N GLU A 5 13.34 -5.04 -27.20
CA GLU A 5 14.07 -4.19 -28.15
C GLU A 5 14.09 -2.72 -27.70
N ALA A 6 13.05 -2.28 -27.00
CA ALA A 6 13.00 -0.92 -26.43
C ALA A 6 13.96 -0.73 -25.25
N LEU A 7 14.36 -1.81 -24.55
CA LEU A 7 15.35 -1.77 -23.48
C LEU A 7 16.80 -1.80 -24.01
N HIS A 8 17.03 -2.26 -25.25
CA HIS A 8 18.32 -2.14 -25.91
C HIS A 8 18.63 -0.66 -26.17
N GLY A 9 19.71 -0.18 -25.60
CA GLY A 9 20.14 1.22 -25.68
C GLY A 9 20.01 1.99 -24.37
N ILE A 10 19.59 1.33 -23.30
CA ILE A 10 19.77 1.85 -21.94
C ILE A 10 21.15 1.38 -21.50
N GLU A 11 22.13 2.30 -21.43
CA GLU A 11 23.55 2.01 -21.21
C GLU A 11 23.81 1.09 -20.01
N ASP A 12 23.03 1.20 -18.93
CA ASP A 12 23.18 0.39 -17.71
C ASP A 12 22.62 -1.06 -17.84
N LEU A 13 22.00 -1.41 -18.98
CA LEU A 13 21.39 -2.72 -19.20
C LEU A 13 22.12 -3.57 -20.26
N GLU A 14 23.15 -3.05 -20.90
CA GLU A 14 23.90 -3.80 -21.95
C GLU A 14 24.54 -5.08 -21.40
N ASP A 15 24.94 -5.08 -20.12
CA ASP A 15 25.53 -6.24 -19.44
C ASP A 15 24.50 -7.09 -18.67
N ALA A 16 23.20 -6.73 -18.73
CA ALA A 16 22.18 -7.46 -17.99
C ALA A 16 21.91 -8.84 -18.62
N ILE A 17 22.07 -9.88 -17.83
CA ILE A 17 21.72 -11.25 -18.23
C ILE A 17 20.21 -11.43 -17.99
N PHE A 18 19.45 -11.50 -19.07
CA PHE A 18 18.03 -11.79 -19.02
C PHE A 18 17.76 -13.28 -19.10
N ASP A 19 16.96 -13.80 -18.20
CA ASP A 19 16.41 -15.13 -18.30
C ASP A 19 15.47 -15.21 -19.51
N ARG A 20 15.87 -15.92 -20.53
CA ARG A 20 15.14 -16.03 -21.79
C ARG A 20 13.76 -16.64 -21.61
N GLU A 21 13.63 -17.63 -20.73
CA GLU A 21 12.35 -18.28 -20.46
C GLU A 21 11.37 -17.32 -19.79
N LEU A 22 11.87 -16.48 -18.90
CA LEU A 22 11.08 -15.44 -18.23
C LEU A 22 10.61 -14.36 -19.22
N VAL A 23 11.48 -13.93 -20.13
CA VAL A 23 11.15 -12.97 -21.18
C VAL A 23 10.06 -13.53 -22.09
N ASP A 24 10.24 -14.76 -22.59
CA ASP A 24 9.27 -15.43 -23.45
C ASP A 24 7.92 -15.66 -22.73
N ALA A 25 7.95 -15.97 -21.42
CA ALA A 25 6.74 -16.10 -20.62
C ALA A 25 6.00 -14.76 -20.45
N PHE A 26 6.75 -13.68 -20.29
CA PHE A 26 6.19 -12.33 -20.19
C PHE A 26 5.55 -11.89 -21.50
N GLU A 27 6.22 -12.09 -22.63
CA GLU A 27 5.70 -11.77 -23.97
C GLU A 27 4.41 -12.55 -24.29
N ARG A 28 4.41 -13.87 -24.05
CA ARG A 28 3.20 -14.70 -24.22
C ARG A 28 2.03 -14.24 -23.32
N ARG A 29 2.34 -13.70 -22.14
CA ARG A 29 1.31 -13.18 -21.23
C ARG A 29 0.81 -11.81 -21.69
N ALA A 30 1.68 -10.97 -22.20
CA ALA A 30 1.32 -9.67 -22.76
C ALA A 30 0.39 -9.81 -23.98
N GLU A 31 0.63 -10.78 -24.87
CA GLU A 31 -0.22 -11.09 -26.01
C GLU A 31 -1.63 -11.56 -25.61
N ARG A 32 -1.73 -12.25 -24.46
CA ARG A 32 -3.01 -12.73 -23.90
C ARG A 32 -3.71 -11.74 -23.00
N ALA A 33 -3.06 -10.64 -22.68
CA ALA A 33 -3.61 -9.65 -21.77
C ALA A 33 -4.82 -8.98 -22.41
N VAL A 34 -6.00 -9.43 -22.03
CA VAL A 34 -7.20 -8.61 -22.13
C VAL A 34 -6.86 -7.29 -21.43
N ALA A 35 -7.10 -6.18 -22.11
CA ALA A 35 -6.78 -4.83 -21.61
C ALA A 35 -7.42 -4.62 -20.23
N ARG A 36 -6.67 -4.98 -19.19
CA ARG A 36 -7.03 -4.63 -17.81
C ARG A 36 -6.45 -3.26 -17.52
N PRO A 37 -7.24 -2.34 -16.98
CA PRO A 37 -6.72 -1.03 -16.62
C PRO A 37 -5.59 -1.20 -15.59
N ILE A 38 -4.44 -0.59 -15.87
CA ILE A 38 -3.35 -0.46 -14.90
C ILE A 38 -3.76 0.65 -13.94
N ARG A 39 -3.78 0.35 -12.63
CA ARG A 39 -4.03 1.35 -11.60
C ARG A 39 -2.71 1.85 -11.08
N PHE A 40 -2.46 3.12 -11.27
CA PHE A 40 -1.35 3.81 -10.65
C PHE A 40 -1.82 4.41 -9.33
N SER A 41 -1.00 4.24 -8.29
CA SER A 41 -1.28 4.81 -6.97
C SER A 41 -0.12 5.70 -6.55
N THR A 42 -0.44 6.86 -6.02
CA THR A 42 0.56 7.77 -5.45
C THR A 42 0.54 7.67 -3.92
N PRO A 43 1.70 7.80 -3.25
CA PRO A 43 1.74 7.81 -1.80
C PRO A 43 0.95 8.99 -1.24
N THR A 44 0.09 8.76 -0.25
CA THR A 44 -0.77 9.79 0.36
C THR A 44 -0.02 10.83 1.20
N PHE A 45 1.24 10.59 1.56
CA PHE A 45 2.08 11.54 2.27
C PHE A 45 2.75 12.59 1.37
N LYS A 46 2.57 12.49 0.04
CA LYS A 46 3.01 13.49 -0.93
C LYS A 46 1.81 13.99 -1.72
N GLU A 47 1.77 15.29 -1.94
CA GLU A 47 0.82 15.89 -2.87
C GLU A 47 1.49 15.99 -4.24
N TYR A 48 0.84 15.41 -5.22
CA TYR A 48 1.24 15.55 -6.62
C TYR A 48 0.15 16.36 -7.34
N SER A 49 0.56 17.42 -7.99
CA SER A 49 -0.29 18.18 -8.88
C SER A 49 0.38 18.23 -10.24
N SER A 50 -0.21 17.57 -11.22
CA SER A 50 0.16 17.71 -12.62
C SER A 50 -1.11 17.83 -13.46
N ASN A 51 -0.95 18.18 -14.74
CA ASN A 51 -2.09 18.26 -15.66
C ASN A 51 -2.74 16.88 -15.92
N GLU A 52 -2.03 15.80 -15.62
CA GLU A 52 -2.48 14.42 -15.84
C GLU A 52 -2.98 13.74 -14.55
N LEU A 53 -2.55 14.23 -13.37
CA LEU A 53 -2.89 13.67 -12.07
C LEU A 53 -3.63 14.71 -11.23
N SER A 54 -4.94 14.59 -11.17
CA SER A 54 -5.80 15.41 -10.32
C SER A 54 -6.54 14.55 -9.31
N GLY A 55 -6.83 15.10 -8.13
CA GLY A 55 -7.64 14.44 -7.10
C GLY A 55 -6.87 13.56 -6.10
N CYS A 56 -5.54 13.53 -6.13
CA CYS A 56 -4.72 12.91 -5.09
C CYS A 56 -4.54 13.88 -3.92
N ASN A 57 -5.48 13.92 -3.01
CA ASN A 57 -5.32 14.65 -1.75
C ASN A 57 -5.03 13.68 -0.60
N LYS A 58 -4.46 14.21 0.51
CA LYS A 58 -4.10 13.42 1.69
C LYS A 58 -5.28 12.71 2.35
N ASN A 59 -6.49 13.18 2.10
CA ASN A 59 -7.69 12.71 2.78
C ASN A 59 -8.41 11.62 1.99
N SER A 60 -8.09 11.42 0.70
CA SER A 60 -8.79 10.44 -0.13
C SER A 60 -8.50 8.97 0.24
N PHE A 61 -7.31 8.70 0.78
CA PHE A 61 -6.90 7.38 1.24
C PHE A 61 -5.85 7.49 2.36
N PRO A 62 -6.24 7.93 3.57
CA PRO A 62 -5.32 8.14 4.67
C PRO A 62 -4.70 6.83 5.15
N ALA A 63 -3.51 6.94 5.74
CA ALA A 63 -2.84 5.83 6.40
C ALA A 63 -3.03 5.93 7.92
N PHE A 64 -3.46 4.84 8.56
CA PHE A 64 -3.56 4.70 10.01
C PHE A 64 -2.42 3.86 10.54
N SER A 65 -1.79 4.32 11.63
CA SER A 65 -0.76 3.57 12.33
C SER A 65 -1.28 3.02 13.65
N ILE A 66 -1.26 1.69 13.78
CA ILE A 66 -1.64 1.00 15.03
C ILE A 66 -0.60 1.14 16.14
N THR A 67 0.59 1.62 15.82
CA THR A 67 1.70 1.83 16.75
C THR A 67 2.08 3.31 16.93
N ALA A 68 1.29 4.22 16.34
CA ALA A 68 1.68 5.62 16.18
C ALA A 68 3.07 5.74 15.51
N ALA A 69 4.02 6.46 16.09
CA ALA A 69 5.38 6.58 15.60
C ALA A 69 6.34 5.48 16.11
N ALA A 70 5.84 4.52 16.90
CA ALA A 70 6.70 3.47 17.46
C ALA A 70 6.97 2.35 16.45
N CYS A 71 8.24 1.95 16.33
CA CYS A 71 8.70 0.81 15.53
C CYS A 71 9.87 0.15 16.25
N GLY A 72 9.88 -1.17 16.33
CA GLY A 72 10.97 -1.96 16.94
C GLY A 72 12.22 -2.05 16.07
N LEU A 73 12.09 -1.73 14.77
CA LEU A 73 13.18 -1.67 13.81
C LEU A 73 13.66 -0.21 13.64
N ASN A 74 14.92 -0.07 13.31
CA ASN A 74 15.52 1.23 12.99
C ASN A 74 16.24 1.12 11.64
N CYS A 75 15.46 0.89 10.58
CA CYS A 75 15.97 0.70 9.22
C CYS A 75 16.55 2.03 8.69
N ASP A 76 17.73 1.98 8.11
CA ASP A 76 18.46 3.16 7.62
C ASP A 76 17.65 3.96 6.59
N HIS A 77 16.86 3.27 5.76
CA HIS A 77 16.09 3.91 4.68
C HIS A 77 14.86 4.69 5.18
N CYS A 78 14.27 4.35 6.34
CA CYS A 78 13.04 5.01 6.78
C CYS A 78 13.15 5.69 8.15
N GLN A 79 13.99 5.19 9.07
CA GLN A 79 14.22 5.75 10.42
C GLN A 79 12.91 6.10 11.16
N LYS A 80 11.86 5.31 10.95
CA LYS A 80 10.48 5.52 11.47
C LYS A 80 9.75 6.75 10.90
N LYS A 81 10.39 7.59 10.09
CA LYS A 81 9.80 8.83 9.55
C LYS A 81 8.54 8.59 8.74
N ILE A 82 8.39 7.42 8.12
CA ILE A 82 7.19 7.07 7.38
C ILE A 82 5.95 6.95 8.26
N LEU A 83 6.10 6.76 9.57
CA LEU A 83 4.99 6.64 10.52
C LEU A 83 4.48 8.01 11.01
N GLU A 84 5.32 9.05 10.94
CA GLU A 84 5.00 10.38 11.47
C GLU A 84 3.74 11.01 10.81
N PRO A 85 3.55 10.93 9.48
CA PRO A 85 2.38 11.50 8.83
C PRO A 85 1.12 10.63 8.95
N MET A 86 1.22 9.41 9.51
CA MET A 86 0.08 8.51 9.64
C MET A 86 -0.83 8.94 10.79
N ILE A 87 -2.13 8.72 10.64
CA ILE A 87 -3.11 8.97 11.71
C ILE A 87 -2.92 7.91 12.79
N PRO A 88 -2.62 8.29 14.04
CA PRO A 88 -2.43 7.31 15.10
C PRO A 88 -3.76 6.65 15.48
N ALA A 89 -3.76 5.31 15.52
CA ALA A 89 -4.88 4.47 15.92
C ALA A 89 -4.39 3.31 16.80
N THR A 90 -3.82 3.64 17.97
CA THR A 90 -3.15 2.67 18.84
C THR A 90 -4.10 1.72 19.58
N ARG A 91 -5.40 1.94 19.45
CA ARG A 91 -6.47 1.07 19.97
C ARG A 91 -7.51 0.85 18.88
N PRO A 92 -8.13 -0.34 18.81
CA PRO A 92 -9.15 -0.65 17.82
C PRO A 92 -10.33 0.35 17.83
N GLU A 93 -10.77 0.76 19.01
CA GLU A 93 -11.88 1.71 19.17
C GLU A 93 -11.56 3.08 18.59
N ILE A 94 -10.29 3.50 18.64
CA ILE A 94 -9.83 4.76 18.03
C ILE A 94 -9.86 4.65 16.51
N LEU A 95 -9.48 3.49 15.96
CA LEU A 95 -9.56 3.24 14.52
C LEU A 95 -11.02 3.36 14.06
N ASP A 96 -11.93 2.64 14.70
CA ASP A 96 -13.35 2.64 14.36
C ASP A 96 -13.93 4.05 14.36
N GLN A 97 -13.76 4.77 15.47
CA GLN A 97 -14.27 6.14 15.62
C GLN A 97 -13.75 7.08 14.52
N LYS A 98 -12.44 7.04 14.27
CA LYS A 98 -11.83 7.94 13.28
C LYS A 98 -12.25 7.61 11.85
N VAL A 99 -12.33 6.32 11.50
CA VAL A 99 -12.76 5.91 10.16
C VAL A 99 -14.21 6.31 9.93
N ARG A 100 -15.13 6.04 10.88
CA ARG A 100 -16.53 6.43 10.77
C ARG A 100 -16.68 7.95 10.65
N HIS A 101 -15.95 8.69 11.47
CA HIS A 101 -15.96 10.16 11.39
C HIS A 101 -15.51 10.66 10.02
N LEU A 102 -14.45 10.10 9.46
CA LEU A 102 -13.95 10.50 8.13
C LEU A 102 -14.90 10.10 7.00
N ILE A 103 -15.60 8.96 7.13
CA ILE A 103 -16.64 8.58 6.18
C ILE A 103 -17.77 9.62 6.18
N GLU A 104 -18.25 10.01 7.36
CA GLU A 104 -19.36 10.95 7.53
C GLU A 104 -18.99 12.39 7.12
N SER A 105 -17.78 12.85 7.51
CA SER A 105 -17.38 14.25 7.35
C SER A 105 -16.70 14.55 6.01
N GLU A 106 -16.00 13.58 5.44
CA GLU A 106 -15.13 13.78 4.26
C GLU A 106 -15.42 12.82 3.11
N GLY A 107 -16.38 11.88 3.28
CA GLY A 107 -16.71 10.90 2.26
C GLY A 107 -15.56 9.92 1.98
N LEU A 108 -14.89 9.45 3.03
CA LEU A 108 -13.75 8.53 2.92
C LEU A 108 -14.11 7.27 2.12
N ASN A 109 -13.36 6.97 1.06
CA ASN A 109 -13.58 5.79 0.22
C ASN A 109 -12.70 4.59 0.60
N GLY A 110 -11.69 4.80 1.44
CA GLY A 110 -10.81 3.74 1.89
C GLY A 110 -9.60 4.26 2.66
N PHE A 111 -8.86 3.34 3.26
CA PHE A 111 -7.66 3.68 4.04
C PHE A 111 -6.64 2.56 4.03
N LEU A 112 -5.39 2.91 4.38
CA LEU A 112 -4.32 1.97 4.66
C LEU A 112 -4.21 1.76 6.17
N LEU A 113 -4.29 0.51 6.62
CA LEU A 113 -3.93 0.12 7.97
C LEU A 113 -2.47 -0.34 8.00
N SER A 114 -1.67 0.31 8.82
CA SER A 114 -0.23 0.06 8.91
C SER A 114 0.26 0.25 10.35
N GLY A 115 1.55 0.19 10.56
CA GLY A 115 2.20 0.41 11.84
C GLY A 115 3.68 0.09 11.78
N GLY A 116 4.38 0.36 12.87
CA GLY A 116 5.77 -0.07 13.04
C GLY A 116 5.84 -1.55 13.41
N SER A 117 6.84 -2.22 12.85
CA SER A 117 7.12 -3.63 13.14
C SER A 117 7.72 -3.81 14.53
N ASN A 118 7.54 -4.99 15.10
CA ASN A 118 8.30 -5.45 16.26
C ASN A 118 9.73 -5.86 15.83
N LYS A 119 10.55 -6.33 16.79
CA LYS A 119 11.93 -6.77 16.50
C LYS A 119 12.02 -8.01 15.58
N LYS A 120 10.93 -8.72 15.39
CA LYS A 120 10.82 -9.86 14.46
C LYS A 120 10.31 -9.47 13.10
N ASN A 121 10.17 -8.16 12.83
CA ASN A 121 9.58 -7.62 11.61
C ASN A 121 8.13 -8.07 11.39
N GLU A 122 7.32 -8.10 12.46
CA GLU A 122 5.90 -8.43 12.41
C GLU A 122 5.09 -7.21 12.86
N ILE A 123 3.91 -7.04 12.27
CA ILE A 123 2.89 -6.08 12.70
C ILE A 123 1.68 -6.89 13.17
N ASN A 124 1.27 -6.72 14.43
CA ASN A 124 0.19 -7.50 15.01
C ASN A 124 -1.16 -6.81 14.85
N TYR A 125 -1.96 -7.27 13.89
CA TYR A 125 -3.31 -6.77 13.61
C TYR A 125 -4.43 -7.55 14.31
N SER A 126 -4.15 -8.63 15.03
CA SER A 126 -5.18 -9.54 15.57
C SER A 126 -6.29 -8.81 16.35
N ARG A 127 -5.95 -7.74 17.08
CA ARG A 127 -6.92 -6.95 17.83
C ARG A 127 -7.78 -6.03 16.95
N TYR A 128 -7.34 -5.75 15.74
CA TYR A 128 -7.99 -4.82 14.81
C TYR A 128 -8.89 -5.53 13.81
N LEU A 129 -8.71 -6.84 13.61
CA LEU A 129 -9.50 -7.61 12.65
C LEU A 129 -11.00 -7.51 12.90
N PRO A 130 -11.52 -7.61 14.14
CA PRO A 130 -12.96 -7.45 14.39
C PRO A 130 -13.50 -6.07 13.99
N VAL A 131 -12.68 -5.02 14.16
CA VAL A 131 -13.06 -3.66 13.72
C VAL A 131 -13.06 -3.56 12.21
N VAL A 132 -12.07 -4.15 11.54
CA VAL A 132 -11.99 -4.19 10.07
C VAL A 132 -13.20 -4.93 9.50
N GLU A 133 -13.58 -6.06 10.09
CA GLU A 133 -14.76 -6.84 9.71
C GLU A 133 -16.04 -6.01 9.90
N GLY A 134 -16.26 -5.41 11.06
CA GLY A 134 -17.41 -4.56 11.32
C GLY A 134 -17.51 -3.34 10.40
N LEU A 135 -16.37 -2.70 10.09
CA LEU A 135 -16.33 -1.61 9.12
C LEU A 135 -16.69 -2.09 7.70
N LYS A 136 -16.31 -3.30 7.33
CA LYS A 136 -16.68 -3.89 6.02
C LYS A 136 -18.14 -4.32 5.97
N GLU A 137 -18.72 -4.74 7.07
CA GLU A 137 -20.16 -5.02 7.19
C GLU A 137 -21.01 -3.76 7.04
N ASP A 138 -20.62 -2.69 7.76
CA ASP A 138 -21.34 -1.42 7.75
C ASP A 138 -21.13 -0.60 6.46
N PHE A 139 -19.95 -0.72 5.87
CA PHE A 139 -19.53 0.01 4.67
C PHE A 139 -18.92 -0.94 3.63
N PRO A 140 -19.73 -1.72 2.89
CA PRO A 140 -19.25 -2.74 1.96
C PRO A 140 -18.29 -2.22 0.88
N ASP A 141 -18.48 -0.97 0.43
CA ASP A 141 -17.67 -0.33 -0.61
C ASP A 141 -16.36 0.27 -0.09
N LEU A 142 -16.17 0.34 1.24
CA LEU A 142 -14.97 0.88 1.85
C LEU A 142 -13.75 0.01 1.48
N LYS A 143 -12.73 0.63 0.89
CA LYS A 143 -11.51 -0.06 0.49
C LYS A 143 -10.51 -0.05 1.65
N ILE A 144 -10.15 -1.22 2.13
CA ILE A 144 -9.18 -1.37 3.21
C ILE A 144 -7.95 -2.07 2.67
N ALA A 145 -6.80 -1.40 2.74
CA ALA A 145 -5.50 -1.99 2.47
C ALA A 145 -4.78 -2.23 3.80
N ILE A 146 -4.12 -3.38 3.93
CA ILE A 146 -3.32 -3.71 5.10
C ILE A 146 -1.87 -3.89 4.67
N HIS A 147 -0.97 -3.14 5.29
CA HIS A 147 0.45 -3.32 5.09
C HIS A 147 0.93 -4.51 5.92
N SER A 148 1.13 -5.65 5.28
CA SER A 148 1.72 -6.81 5.95
C SER A 148 3.25 -6.69 5.98
N ALA A 149 3.84 -6.97 7.14
CA ALA A 149 5.26 -7.28 7.25
C ALA A 149 5.47 -8.79 6.97
N LEU A 150 6.41 -9.43 7.64
CA LEU A 150 6.57 -10.88 7.50
C LEU A 150 5.33 -11.60 8.08
N LEU A 151 4.75 -12.46 7.26
CA LEU A 151 3.65 -13.33 7.64
C LEU A 151 4.14 -14.78 7.58
N ASP A 152 3.69 -15.60 8.51
CA ASP A 152 3.74 -17.04 8.38
C ASP A 152 2.51 -17.55 7.61
N GLU A 153 2.54 -18.81 7.19
CA GLU A 153 1.47 -19.44 6.40
C GLU A 153 0.10 -19.40 7.09
N ALA A 154 0.10 -19.42 8.43
CA ALA A 154 -1.14 -19.39 9.21
C ALA A 154 -1.78 -18.00 9.30
N ARG A 155 -1.00 -16.93 8.99
CA ARG A 155 -1.46 -15.53 9.04
C ARG A 155 -1.66 -14.91 7.66
N ALA A 156 -1.24 -15.62 6.60
CA ALA A 156 -1.42 -15.21 5.22
C ALA A 156 -2.84 -15.52 4.72
#